data_62aafd9aa70fce967e1d3131af54d21c
#
_entry.id   62aafd9aa70fce967e1d3131af54d21c
#
_cell.length_a   1.000
_cell.length_b   1.000
_cell.length_c   1.000
_cell.angle_alpha   90.00
_cell.angle_beta   90.00
_cell.angle_gamma   90.00
#
_symmetry.space_group_name_H-M   'P 1'
#
loop_
_entity.id
_entity.type
_entity.pdbx_description
1 polymer ?
#
loop_
_entity_poly.entity_id
_entity_poly.type
_entity_poly.pdbx_seq_one_letter_code
_entity_poly.pdbx_strand_id
1 'polypeptide(L)'
;FTIADLPKIEKKMHDIINKGEKFTREVWTRDEAIKFFNNKGEKYKVELIKDLDADEEITIYRQGEWLDLCRGPHMLSTKQIGKGFKLMKVAGAYWRGDSSNAMLTRIYGTAWRNEKELESHLLQIEEAEKRDHRKLGKEMDLFHFQEEAPGAVFWHPKGWRLFQSLINYMRKRQDKAGYFETN
;
A
#
# COMPACT_ATOMS: atom_id res chain seq x y z
N PHE A 1 -14.13 7.80 -2.26
CA PHE A 1 -14.03 6.41 -2.76
C PHE A 1 -14.12 5.43 -1.60
N THR A 2 -14.76 4.30 -1.85
CA THR A 2 -14.94 3.20 -0.92
C THR A 2 -14.41 1.89 -1.53
N ILE A 3 -14.36 0.81 -0.75
CA ILE A 3 -14.00 -0.51 -1.26
C ILE A 3 -14.95 -0.97 -2.39
N ALA A 4 -16.24 -0.57 -2.33
CA ALA A 4 -17.22 -0.90 -3.36
C ALA A 4 -16.93 -0.27 -4.75
N ASP A 5 -16.10 0.77 -4.80
CA ASP A 5 -15.72 1.42 -6.05
C ASP A 5 -14.53 0.72 -6.75
N LEU A 6 -13.74 -0.07 -6.00
CA LEU A 6 -12.53 -0.71 -6.53
C LEU A 6 -12.79 -1.56 -7.79
N PRO A 7 -13.84 -2.40 -7.87
CA PRO A 7 -14.11 -3.18 -9.08
C PRO A 7 -14.40 -2.31 -10.32
N LYS A 8 -15.05 -1.17 -10.15
CA LYS A 8 -15.35 -0.23 -11.24
C LYS A 8 -14.05 0.44 -11.73
N ILE A 9 -13.18 0.82 -10.79
CA ILE A 9 -11.87 1.41 -11.10
C ILE A 9 -10.99 0.39 -11.82
N GLU A 10 -10.88 -0.86 -11.31
CA GLU A 10 -10.13 -1.94 -11.99
C GLU A 10 -10.63 -2.18 -13.41
N LYS A 11 -11.94 -2.23 -13.62
CA LYS A 11 -12.51 -2.38 -14.96
C LYS A 11 -12.02 -1.27 -15.89
N LYS A 12 -12.05 -0.02 -15.41
CA LYS A 12 -11.56 1.12 -16.19
C LYS A 12 -10.06 1.06 -16.46
N MET A 13 -9.27 0.59 -15.49
CA MET A 13 -7.84 0.35 -15.68
C MET A 13 -7.60 -0.71 -16.78
N HIS A 14 -8.35 -1.81 -16.79
CA HIS A 14 -8.27 -2.82 -17.87
C HIS A 14 -8.64 -2.24 -19.24
N ASP A 15 -9.66 -1.38 -19.32
CA ASP A 15 -10.02 -0.69 -20.57
C ASP A 15 -8.87 0.19 -21.08
N ILE A 16 -8.18 0.91 -20.19
CA ILE A 16 -7.03 1.74 -20.52
C ILE A 16 -5.85 0.88 -20.98
N ILE A 17 -5.55 -0.21 -20.27
CA ILE A 17 -4.48 -1.15 -20.63
C ILE A 17 -4.71 -1.73 -22.04
N ASN A 18 -5.94 -2.12 -22.34
CA ASN A 18 -6.30 -2.71 -23.62
C ASN A 18 -6.13 -1.74 -24.80
N LYS A 19 -6.22 -0.42 -24.57
CA LYS A 19 -5.94 0.58 -25.61
C LYS A 19 -4.48 0.56 -26.06
N GLY A 20 -3.55 0.16 -25.22
CA GLY A 20 -2.13 0.07 -25.55
C GLY A 20 -1.48 1.43 -25.80
N GLU A 21 -1.95 2.48 -25.13
CA GLU A 21 -1.45 3.85 -25.28
C GLU A 21 0.03 3.95 -24.89
N LYS A 22 0.82 4.68 -25.69
CA LYS A 22 2.23 4.91 -25.42
C LYS A 22 2.42 5.97 -24.35
N PHE A 23 3.47 5.82 -23.56
CA PHE A 23 3.94 6.88 -22.65
C PHE A 23 4.99 7.72 -23.36
N THR A 24 4.85 9.05 -23.29
CA THR A 24 5.85 10.00 -23.75
C THR A 24 6.28 10.90 -22.62
N ARG A 25 7.61 11.11 -22.46
CA ARG A 25 8.19 12.01 -21.49
C ARG A 25 8.38 13.39 -22.12
N GLU A 26 7.90 14.39 -21.44
CA GLU A 26 8.07 15.82 -21.80
C GLU A 26 8.78 16.53 -20.65
N VAL A 27 9.59 17.54 -20.96
CA VAL A 27 10.18 18.42 -19.96
C VAL A 27 9.54 19.81 -20.15
N TRP A 28 8.93 20.30 -19.09
CA TRP A 28 8.26 21.60 -19.11
C TRP A 28 8.99 22.57 -18.22
N THR A 29 8.82 23.86 -18.52
CA THR A 29 9.23 24.90 -17.58
C THR A 29 8.33 24.86 -16.34
N ARG A 30 8.85 25.33 -15.21
CA ARG A 30 8.09 25.40 -13.94
C ARG A 30 6.81 26.23 -14.11
N ASP A 31 6.90 27.35 -14.80
CA ASP A 31 5.77 28.25 -15.02
C ASP A 31 4.69 27.63 -15.89
N GLU A 32 5.06 26.93 -16.96
CA GLU A 32 4.11 26.18 -17.80
C GLU A 32 3.38 25.11 -17.00
N ALA A 33 4.10 24.33 -16.22
CA ALA A 33 3.52 23.28 -15.40
C ALA A 33 2.57 23.84 -14.33
N ILE A 34 2.98 24.88 -13.61
CA ILE A 34 2.13 25.56 -12.62
C ILE A 34 0.86 26.10 -13.26
N LYS A 35 0.99 26.79 -14.39
CA LYS A 35 -0.16 27.34 -15.13
C LYS A 35 -1.13 26.25 -15.57
N PHE A 36 -0.61 25.16 -16.12
CA PHE A 36 -1.42 24.04 -16.58
C PHE A 36 -2.19 23.38 -15.42
N PHE A 37 -1.50 23.01 -14.34
CA PHE A 37 -2.14 22.35 -13.21
C PHE A 37 -3.08 23.26 -12.41
N ASN A 38 -2.81 24.57 -12.35
CA ASN A 38 -3.75 25.55 -11.80
C ASN A 38 -5.05 25.60 -12.62
N ASN A 39 -4.95 25.64 -13.95
CA ASN A 39 -6.11 25.66 -14.83
C ASN A 39 -6.95 24.37 -14.72
N LYS A 40 -6.33 23.26 -14.34
CA LYS A 40 -6.99 21.95 -14.06
C LYS A 40 -7.54 21.84 -12.63
N GLY A 41 -7.28 22.80 -11.74
CA GLY A 41 -7.68 22.76 -10.34
C GLY A 41 -6.85 21.78 -9.48
N GLU A 42 -5.69 21.34 -9.96
CA GLU A 42 -4.81 20.36 -9.33
C GLU A 42 -3.88 21.02 -8.29
N LYS A 43 -4.47 21.59 -7.24
CA LYS A 43 -3.77 22.39 -6.22
C LYS A 43 -2.57 21.69 -5.58
N TYR A 44 -2.70 20.38 -5.31
CA TYR A 44 -1.62 19.60 -4.70
C TYR A 44 -0.42 19.43 -5.63
N LYS A 45 -0.64 19.29 -6.93
CA LYS A 45 0.45 19.24 -7.92
C LYS A 45 1.17 20.56 -8.04
N VAL A 46 0.41 21.66 -8.02
CA VAL A 46 0.99 23.01 -8.01
C VAL A 46 1.86 23.23 -6.77
N GLU A 47 1.40 22.79 -5.61
CA GLU A 47 2.17 22.86 -4.36
C GLU A 47 3.45 22.03 -4.46
N LEU A 48 3.38 20.79 -4.96
CA LEU A 48 4.55 19.93 -5.18
C LEU A 48 5.57 20.59 -6.12
N ILE A 49 5.11 21.15 -7.24
CA ILE A 49 6.02 21.80 -8.22
C ILE A 49 6.74 23.01 -7.61
N LYS A 50 6.05 23.77 -6.75
CA LYS A 50 6.65 24.93 -6.08
C LYS A 50 7.73 24.55 -5.07
N ASP A 51 7.61 23.37 -4.48
CA ASP A 51 8.53 22.87 -3.45
C ASP A 51 9.74 22.12 -4.02
N LEU A 52 9.72 21.78 -5.31
CA LEU A 52 10.89 21.19 -5.97
C LEU A 52 12.04 22.20 -6.04
N ASP A 53 13.28 21.72 -5.93
CA ASP A 53 14.47 22.56 -6.05
C ASP A 53 14.50 23.31 -7.38
N ALA A 54 15.10 24.50 -7.39
CA ALA A 54 15.04 25.41 -8.55
C ALA A 54 15.67 24.81 -9.82
N ASP A 55 16.64 23.95 -9.66
CA ASP A 55 17.38 23.24 -10.72
C ASP A 55 16.76 21.89 -11.10
N GLU A 56 15.70 21.44 -10.41
CA GLU A 56 15.04 20.17 -10.71
C GLU A 56 14.17 20.30 -11.98
N GLU A 57 14.37 19.35 -12.91
CA GLU A 57 13.55 19.26 -14.14
C GLU A 57 12.09 18.92 -13.80
N ILE A 58 11.16 19.67 -14.36
CA ILE A 58 9.74 19.33 -14.27
C ILE A 58 9.39 18.38 -15.40
N THR A 59 9.20 17.12 -15.08
CA THR A 59 8.90 16.07 -16.04
C THR A 59 7.43 15.70 -16.04
N ILE A 60 6.84 15.65 -17.22
CA ILE A 60 5.46 15.30 -17.49
C ILE A 60 5.45 14.01 -18.29
N TYR A 61 4.59 13.08 -17.90
CA TYR A 61 4.33 11.87 -18.66
C TYR A 61 2.93 11.91 -19.25
N ARG A 62 2.87 11.78 -20.57
CA ARG A 62 1.63 11.75 -21.33
C ARG A 62 1.28 10.33 -21.72
N GLN A 63 -0.01 9.99 -21.60
CA GLN A 63 -0.62 8.74 -22.01
C GLN A 63 -1.89 9.06 -22.80
N GLY A 64 -1.85 8.98 -24.12
CA GLY A 64 -2.95 9.46 -24.96
C GLY A 64 -3.26 10.93 -24.68
N GLU A 65 -4.51 11.24 -24.40
CA GLU A 65 -4.96 12.60 -24.05
C GLU A 65 -4.72 12.98 -22.58
N TRP A 66 -4.34 12.00 -21.75
CA TRP A 66 -4.07 12.24 -20.32
C TRP A 66 -2.58 12.49 -20.07
N LEU A 67 -2.29 13.36 -19.12
CA LEU A 67 -0.92 13.59 -18.68
C LEU A 67 -0.86 13.89 -17.19
N ASP A 68 0.31 13.65 -16.61
CA ASP A 68 0.56 13.95 -15.21
C ASP A 68 2.03 14.28 -14.91
N LEU A 69 2.24 14.94 -13.76
CA LEU A 69 3.55 15.17 -13.18
C LEU A 69 4.14 13.85 -12.67
N CYS A 70 5.30 13.45 -13.16
CA CYS A 70 5.98 12.26 -12.71
C CYS A 70 7.47 12.29 -13.03
N ARG A 71 8.29 11.77 -12.11
CA ARG A 71 9.74 11.61 -12.34
C ARG A 71 10.06 10.48 -13.33
N GLY A 72 9.19 9.48 -13.41
CA GLY A 72 9.48 8.25 -14.16
C GLY A 72 10.53 7.37 -13.44
N PRO A 73 11.15 6.41 -14.18
CA PRO A 73 10.78 6.05 -15.55
C PRO A 73 9.43 5.36 -15.65
N HIS A 74 8.86 5.34 -16.85
CA HIS A 74 7.65 4.59 -17.17
C HIS A 74 7.94 3.48 -18.18
N MET A 75 7.06 2.49 -18.24
CA MET A 75 7.04 1.50 -19.32
C MET A 75 6.66 2.18 -20.65
N LEU A 76 6.92 1.52 -21.78
CA LEU A 76 6.71 2.12 -23.10
C LEU A 76 5.22 2.27 -23.46
N SER A 77 4.37 1.41 -22.92
CA SER A 77 2.93 1.42 -23.22
C SER A 77 2.13 0.78 -22.10
N THR A 78 0.86 1.21 -21.96
CA THR A 78 -0.08 0.65 -20.99
C THR A 78 -0.29 -0.85 -21.16
N LYS A 79 -0.15 -1.38 -22.39
CA LYS A 79 -0.31 -2.81 -22.68
C LYS A 79 0.68 -3.70 -21.93
N GLN A 80 1.85 -3.17 -21.56
CA GLN A 80 2.87 -3.91 -20.82
C GLN A 80 2.46 -4.23 -19.35
N ILE A 81 1.47 -3.52 -18.80
CA ILE A 81 0.94 -3.79 -17.45
C ILE A 81 0.27 -5.18 -17.42
N GLY A 82 -0.41 -5.57 -18.50
CA GLY A 82 -1.13 -6.84 -18.56
C GLY A 82 -2.29 -6.91 -17.57
N LYS A 83 -2.55 -8.12 -17.05
CA LYS A 83 -3.63 -8.40 -16.09
C LYS A 83 -3.13 -8.71 -14.68
N GLY A 84 -1.83 -8.65 -14.46
CA GLY A 84 -1.20 -9.05 -13.20
C GLY A 84 -1.31 -8.00 -12.08
N PHE A 85 -2.43 -7.31 -11.92
CA PHE A 85 -2.62 -6.32 -10.87
C PHE A 85 -4.00 -6.45 -10.19
N LYS A 86 -4.08 -5.96 -8.96
CA LYS A 86 -5.32 -5.94 -8.14
C LYS A 86 -5.36 -4.72 -7.25
N LEU A 87 -6.51 -4.06 -7.16
CA LEU A 87 -6.76 -3.04 -6.14
C LEU A 87 -7.20 -3.74 -4.84
N MET A 88 -6.57 -3.39 -3.73
CA MET A 88 -6.68 -4.16 -2.49
C MET A 88 -7.53 -3.48 -1.44
N LYS A 89 -7.29 -2.19 -1.19
CA LYS A 89 -7.97 -1.45 -0.12
C LYS A 89 -8.00 0.05 -0.35
N VAL A 90 -8.87 0.72 0.39
CA VAL A 90 -8.98 2.17 0.48
C VAL A 90 -8.69 2.59 1.91
N ALA A 91 -7.94 3.67 2.11
CA ALA A 91 -7.69 4.26 3.42
C ALA A 91 -7.60 5.78 3.33
N GLY A 92 -7.89 6.47 4.44
CA GLY A 92 -7.58 7.88 4.58
C GLY A 92 -6.07 8.10 4.71
N ALA A 93 -5.57 9.20 4.17
CA ALA A 93 -4.19 9.63 4.33
C ALA A 93 -4.13 11.16 4.35
N TYR A 94 -3.59 11.73 5.41
CA TYR A 94 -3.39 13.18 5.47
C TYR A 94 -2.34 13.63 4.44
N TRP A 95 -2.61 14.75 3.80
CA TRP A 95 -1.65 15.36 2.88
C TRP A 95 -0.32 15.59 3.58
N ARG A 96 0.78 15.11 2.99
CA ARG A 96 2.15 15.12 3.55
C ARG A 96 2.30 14.43 4.92
N GLY A 97 1.35 13.60 5.31
CA GLY A 97 1.41 12.88 6.59
C GLY A 97 1.10 13.74 7.81
N ASP A 98 0.70 14.98 7.65
CA ASP A 98 0.37 15.91 8.72
C ASP A 98 -1.15 15.94 8.95
N SER A 99 -1.58 15.62 10.18
CA SER A 99 -2.99 15.57 10.57
C SER A 99 -3.71 16.92 10.54
N SER A 100 -2.98 18.04 10.49
CA SER A 100 -3.55 19.36 10.31
C SER A 100 -3.96 19.66 8.86
N ASN A 101 -3.43 18.88 7.91
CA ASN A 101 -3.73 19.00 6.49
C ASN A 101 -4.98 18.23 6.09
N ALA A 102 -5.44 18.45 4.85
CA ALA A 102 -6.60 17.77 4.30
C ALA A 102 -6.41 16.25 4.29
N MET A 103 -7.45 15.52 4.71
CA MET A 103 -7.50 14.07 4.57
C MET A 103 -7.88 13.70 3.15
N LEU A 104 -6.99 12.96 2.48
CA LEU A 104 -7.18 12.43 1.14
C LEU A 104 -7.54 10.94 1.20
N THR A 105 -8.06 10.43 0.09
CA THR A 105 -8.33 9.00 -0.08
C THR A 105 -7.16 8.35 -0.81
N ARG A 106 -6.59 7.30 -0.22
CA ARG A 106 -5.52 6.51 -0.82
C ARG A 106 -6.03 5.13 -1.20
N ILE A 107 -5.87 4.77 -2.47
CA ILE A 107 -6.18 3.44 -2.99
C ILE A 107 -4.88 2.65 -3.05
N TYR A 108 -4.89 1.46 -2.46
CA TYR A 108 -3.74 0.54 -2.46
C TYR A 108 -4.00 -0.59 -3.44
N GLY A 109 -2.97 -1.00 -4.14
CA GLY A 109 -3.00 -2.12 -5.05
C GLY A 109 -1.69 -2.89 -5.04
N THR A 110 -1.68 -4.02 -5.74
CA THR A 110 -0.49 -4.82 -6.00
C THR A 110 -0.38 -5.10 -7.48
N ALA A 111 0.83 -5.25 -8.01
CA ALA A 111 1.10 -5.58 -9.41
C ALA A 111 2.23 -6.62 -9.50
N TRP A 112 2.07 -7.56 -10.43
CA TRP A 112 2.92 -8.72 -10.64
C TRP A 112 3.24 -8.87 -12.13
N ARG A 113 4.23 -9.68 -12.48
CA ARG A 113 4.63 -9.88 -13.88
C ARG A 113 3.52 -10.46 -14.75
N ASN A 114 2.66 -11.28 -14.15
CA ASN A 114 1.57 -11.95 -14.82
C ASN A 114 0.46 -12.32 -13.83
N GLU A 115 -0.67 -12.77 -14.37
CA GLU A 115 -1.86 -13.14 -13.63
C GLU A 115 -1.61 -14.32 -12.66
N LYS A 116 -0.79 -15.30 -13.05
CA LYS A 116 -0.45 -16.46 -12.20
C LYS A 116 0.33 -16.06 -10.93
N GLU A 117 1.26 -15.13 -11.04
CA GLU A 117 1.99 -14.61 -9.87
C GLU A 117 1.05 -13.82 -8.95
N LEU A 118 0.14 -13.03 -9.52
CA LEU A 118 -0.89 -12.33 -8.77
C LEU A 118 -1.78 -13.30 -8.00
N GLU A 119 -2.31 -14.33 -8.66
CA GLU A 119 -3.14 -15.36 -8.03
C GLU A 119 -2.42 -16.07 -6.88
N SER A 120 -1.15 -16.42 -7.09
CA SER A 120 -0.32 -17.01 -6.04
C SER A 120 -0.16 -16.08 -4.84
N HIS A 121 0.04 -14.79 -5.07
CA HIS A 121 0.13 -13.80 -3.99
C HIS A 121 -1.21 -13.63 -3.24
N LEU A 122 -2.32 -13.56 -3.97
CA LEU A 122 -3.65 -13.44 -3.36
C LEU A 122 -3.98 -14.67 -2.51
N LEU A 123 -3.63 -15.87 -2.99
CA LEU A 123 -3.77 -17.09 -2.23
C LEU A 123 -2.93 -17.07 -0.94
N GLN A 124 -1.69 -16.55 -1.00
CA GLN A 124 -0.85 -16.41 0.19
C GLN A 124 -1.48 -15.47 1.23
N ILE A 125 -2.09 -14.36 0.79
CA ILE A 125 -2.81 -13.45 1.69
C ILE A 125 -3.99 -14.16 2.34
N GLU A 126 -4.82 -14.85 1.55
CA GLU A 126 -5.97 -15.60 2.06
C GLU A 126 -5.55 -16.66 3.08
N GLU A 127 -4.48 -17.41 2.78
CA GLU A 127 -3.93 -18.40 3.71
C GLU A 127 -3.36 -17.75 4.98
N ALA A 128 -2.74 -16.59 4.87
CA ALA A 128 -2.26 -15.84 6.03
C ALA A 128 -3.42 -15.36 6.92
N GLU A 129 -4.52 -14.89 6.33
CA GLU A 129 -5.73 -14.48 7.06
C GLU A 129 -6.38 -15.66 7.80
N LYS A 130 -6.40 -16.85 7.18
CA LYS A 130 -6.87 -18.09 7.84
C LYS A 130 -6.01 -18.47 9.05
N ARG A 131 -4.73 -18.11 9.02
CA ARG A 131 -3.74 -18.38 10.08
C ARG A 131 -3.52 -17.21 11.04
N ASP A 132 -4.35 -16.18 11.00
CA ASP A 132 -4.24 -15.05 11.94
C ASP A 132 -4.34 -15.58 13.38
N HIS A 133 -3.31 -15.30 14.19
CA HIS A 133 -3.22 -15.77 15.58
C HIS A 133 -4.40 -15.31 16.45
N ARG A 134 -5.00 -14.17 16.14
CA ARG A 134 -6.18 -13.64 16.87
C ARG A 134 -7.40 -14.51 16.60
N LYS A 135 -7.56 -14.98 15.35
CA LYS A 135 -8.64 -15.89 14.96
C LYS A 135 -8.40 -17.28 15.55
N LEU A 136 -7.24 -17.85 15.27
CA LEU A 136 -6.87 -19.17 15.76
C LEU A 136 -6.83 -19.23 17.29
N GLY A 137 -6.32 -18.19 17.94
CA GLY A 137 -6.29 -18.11 19.41
C GLY A 137 -7.66 -18.16 20.04
N LYS A 138 -8.65 -17.50 19.42
CA LYS A 138 -10.04 -17.55 19.85
C LYS A 138 -10.70 -18.90 19.56
N GLU A 139 -10.53 -19.43 18.35
CA GLU A 139 -11.09 -20.74 17.93
C GLU A 139 -10.53 -21.91 18.76
N MET A 140 -9.25 -21.84 19.13
CA MET A 140 -8.56 -22.84 19.94
C MET A 140 -8.67 -22.62 21.44
N ASP A 141 -9.40 -21.60 21.88
CA ASP A 141 -9.58 -21.26 23.30
C ASP A 141 -8.24 -21.00 24.02
N LEU A 142 -7.35 -20.21 23.40
CA LEU A 142 -6.02 -19.93 23.94
C LEU A 142 -5.98 -18.70 24.85
N PHE A 143 -6.78 -17.68 24.56
CA PHE A 143 -6.85 -16.42 25.28
C PHE A 143 -8.12 -15.63 24.97
N HIS A 144 -8.39 -14.63 25.78
CA HIS A 144 -9.43 -13.63 25.51
C HIS A 144 -8.95 -12.21 25.88
N PHE A 145 -9.74 -11.23 25.47
CA PHE A 145 -9.60 -9.81 25.84
C PHE A 145 -10.84 -9.37 26.61
N GLN A 146 -10.69 -8.43 27.53
CA GLN A 146 -11.78 -7.82 28.30
C GLN A 146 -11.82 -6.33 28.09
N GLU A 147 -13.02 -5.75 28.17
CA GLU A 147 -13.21 -4.29 28.01
C GLU A 147 -12.58 -3.51 29.18
N GLU A 148 -12.55 -4.11 30.38
CA GLU A 148 -11.98 -3.53 31.59
C GLU A 148 -10.45 -3.43 31.57
N ALA A 149 -9.79 -4.18 30.67
CA ALA A 149 -8.34 -4.18 30.53
C ALA A 149 -7.93 -4.16 29.05
N PRO A 150 -8.16 -3.03 28.33
CA PRO A 150 -7.87 -2.92 26.91
C PRO A 150 -6.39 -3.20 26.63
N GLY A 151 -6.13 -4.13 25.70
CA GLY A 151 -4.77 -4.52 25.31
C GLY A 151 -4.10 -5.58 26.18
N ALA A 152 -4.66 -5.94 27.34
CA ALA A 152 -4.18 -7.06 28.16
C ALA A 152 -4.71 -8.39 27.62
N VAL A 153 -3.82 -9.38 27.51
CA VAL A 153 -4.17 -10.74 27.06
C VAL A 153 -4.39 -11.63 28.27
N PHE A 154 -5.58 -12.18 28.40
CA PHE A 154 -5.92 -13.16 29.43
C PHE A 154 -5.75 -14.58 28.89
N TRP A 155 -4.67 -15.23 29.31
CA TRP A 155 -4.29 -16.54 28.83
C TRP A 155 -5.11 -17.66 29.50
N HIS A 156 -5.68 -18.54 28.69
CA HIS A 156 -6.26 -19.79 29.17
C HIS A 156 -5.17 -20.85 29.39
N PRO A 157 -5.43 -21.93 30.12
CA PRO A 157 -4.38 -22.90 30.46
C PRO A 157 -3.62 -23.48 29.28
N LYS A 158 -4.30 -23.72 28.16
CA LYS A 158 -3.72 -24.22 26.92
C LYS A 158 -2.85 -23.15 26.24
N GLY A 159 -3.34 -21.92 26.18
CA GLY A 159 -2.61 -20.79 25.61
C GLY A 159 -1.38 -20.45 26.44
N TRP A 160 -1.49 -20.46 27.77
CA TRP A 160 -0.36 -20.22 28.65
C TRP A 160 0.77 -21.24 28.45
N ARG A 161 0.46 -22.52 28.30
CA ARG A 161 1.47 -23.55 27.99
C ARG A 161 2.18 -23.27 26.67
N LEU A 162 1.44 -22.89 25.62
CA LEU A 162 2.01 -22.52 24.33
C LEU A 162 2.92 -21.31 24.47
N PHE A 163 2.47 -20.27 25.15
CA PHE A 163 3.22 -19.04 25.40
C PHE A 163 4.55 -19.32 26.15
N GLN A 164 4.51 -20.09 27.22
CA GLN A 164 5.70 -20.49 27.97
C GLN A 164 6.67 -21.33 27.12
N SER A 165 6.17 -22.17 26.24
CA SER A 165 7.00 -22.97 25.31
C SER A 165 7.76 -22.07 24.35
N LEU A 166 7.11 -21.04 23.80
CA LEU A 166 7.73 -20.05 22.91
C LEU A 166 8.79 -19.21 23.65
N ILE A 167 8.48 -18.72 24.84
CA ILE A 167 9.44 -17.96 25.67
C ILE A 167 10.68 -18.82 25.97
N ASN A 168 10.49 -20.04 26.42
CA ASN A 168 11.57 -20.95 26.77
C ASN A 168 12.43 -21.28 25.53
N TYR A 169 11.81 -21.44 24.37
CA TYR A 169 12.56 -21.63 23.11
C TYR A 169 13.41 -20.42 22.78
N MET A 170 12.85 -19.21 22.87
CA MET A 170 13.58 -17.96 22.59
C MET A 170 14.73 -17.76 23.57
N ARG A 171 14.49 -17.94 24.88
CA ARG A 171 15.52 -17.85 25.92
C ARG A 171 16.72 -18.78 25.62
N LYS A 172 16.44 -20.06 25.36
CA LYS A 172 17.49 -21.04 25.01
C LYS A 172 18.31 -20.62 23.79
N ARG A 173 17.68 -20.01 22.78
CA ARG A 173 18.39 -19.54 21.60
C ARG A 173 19.23 -18.31 21.88
N GLN A 174 18.71 -17.38 22.66
CA GLN A 174 19.38 -16.16 23.09
C GLN A 174 20.59 -16.48 23.96
N ASP A 175 20.43 -17.34 24.98
CA ASP A 175 21.51 -17.82 25.83
C ASP A 175 22.64 -18.45 25.03
N LYS A 176 22.28 -19.31 24.08
CA LYS A 176 23.27 -19.95 23.18
C LYS A 176 24.01 -18.93 22.30
N ALA A 177 23.40 -17.81 21.99
CA ALA A 177 24.01 -16.74 21.21
C ALA A 177 24.76 -15.70 22.07
N GLY A 178 24.83 -15.90 23.41
CA GLY A 178 25.56 -15.03 24.34
C GLY A 178 24.79 -13.78 24.76
N TYR A 179 23.47 -13.72 24.56
CA TYR A 179 22.65 -12.63 25.10
C TYR A 179 22.26 -12.90 26.55
N PHE A 180 22.16 -11.84 27.32
CA PHE A 180 21.71 -11.88 28.71
C PHE A 180 20.32 -11.27 28.81
N GLU A 181 19.41 -11.95 29.53
CA GLU A 181 18.10 -11.38 29.86
C GLU A 181 18.28 -10.32 30.95
N THR A 182 17.70 -9.13 30.73
CA THR A 182 17.67 -8.03 31.71
C THR A 182 16.22 -7.71 32.06
N ASN A 183 15.99 -7.31 33.30
CA ASN A 183 14.66 -6.88 33.79
C ASN A 183 14.36 -5.45 33.36
#